data_79237d823d3ec5e97bd8c6314d082b54
#
_entry.id   79237d823d3ec5e97bd8c6314d082b54
#
_cell.length_a   1.000
_cell.length_b   1.000
_cell.length_c   1.000
_cell.angle_alpha   90.00
_cell.angle_beta   90.00
_cell.angle_gamma   90.00
#
_symmetry.space_group_name_H-M   'P 1'
#
loop_
_entity.id
_entity.type
_entity.pdbx_description
1 polymer ?
#
loop_
_entity_poly.entity_id
_entity_poly.type
_entity_poly.pdbx_seq_one_letter_code
_entity_poly.pdbx_strand_id
1 'polypeptide(L)'
;ELQIMKRTCVDCGKAFEITPSEEQFYHSKGYNLPKRCKACRDNRNGKNLITVKENRPILINISITLIVATIVFVFFTKDTLNNNTSVIICCIVSAILSLLCLIFSRKTKEIDFSFNSKYKYGFYDAESLYTHYKKHGRDTKCKSAEEYLIKANNVIENRNAIHKQTVDDDTAYYIVPTGEFVVVSPAKYIRTYYRTDY
;
A
#
# COMPACT_ATOMS: atom_id res chain seq x y z
N GLU A 1 0.95 -11.91 -37.24
CA GLU A 1 1.24 -12.46 -35.89
C GLU A 1 2.07 -11.46 -35.12
N LEU A 2 1.52 -10.95 -34.00
CA LEU A 2 2.23 -10.04 -33.11
C LEU A 2 3.25 -10.86 -32.31
N GLN A 3 4.53 -10.78 -32.69
CA GLN A 3 5.60 -11.56 -32.04
C GLN A 3 5.99 -10.99 -30.69
N ILE A 4 6.00 -11.84 -29.64
CA ILE A 4 6.52 -11.48 -28.32
C ILE A 4 8.05 -11.38 -28.43
N MET A 5 8.60 -10.21 -28.10
CA MET A 5 10.05 -10.00 -28.10
C MET A 5 10.65 -10.47 -26.76
N LYS A 6 11.64 -11.38 -26.82
CA LYS A 6 12.41 -11.82 -25.63
C LYS A 6 13.70 -11.03 -25.51
N ARG A 7 14.01 -10.56 -24.29
CA ARG A 7 15.24 -9.84 -23.96
C ARG A 7 15.83 -10.35 -22.65
N THR A 8 17.13 -10.18 -22.48
CA THR A 8 17.84 -10.49 -21.23
C THR A 8 18.00 -9.21 -20.42
N CYS A 9 17.62 -9.26 -19.15
CA CYS A 9 17.75 -8.13 -18.22
C CYS A 9 19.23 -7.84 -17.92
N VAL A 10 19.64 -6.58 -18.07
CA VAL A 10 21.04 -6.16 -17.83
C VAL A 10 21.44 -6.19 -16.36
N ASP A 11 20.49 -6.15 -15.41
CA ASP A 11 20.76 -6.11 -13.97
C ASP A 11 20.75 -7.52 -13.34
N CYS A 12 19.80 -8.39 -13.71
CA CYS A 12 19.65 -9.72 -13.08
C CYS A 12 19.89 -10.92 -14.00
N GLY A 13 20.20 -10.69 -15.29
CA GLY A 13 20.45 -11.75 -16.26
C GLY A 13 19.25 -12.61 -16.66
N LYS A 14 18.05 -12.39 -16.06
CA LYS A 14 16.85 -13.16 -16.38
C LYS A 14 16.26 -12.73 -17.73
N ALA A 15 15.79 -13.70 -18.49
CA ALA A 15 15.00 -13.42 -19.70
C ALA A 15 13.64 -12.80 -19.29
N PHE A 16 13.20 -11.80 -20.05
CA PHE A 16 11.87 -11.19 -19.91
C PHE A 16 11.27 -10.93 -21.28
N GLU A 17 9.95 -10.83 -21.33
CA GLU A 17 9.20 -10.63 -22.56
C GLU A 17 8.66 -9.20 -22.61
N ILE A 18 8.74 -8.62 -23.80
CA ILE A 18 8.08 -7.35 -24.14
C ILE A 18 6.89 -7.73 -25.00
N THR A 19 5.68 -7.40 -24.53
CA THR A 19 4.46 -7.66 -25.30
C THR A 19 4.32 -6.65 -26.43
N PRO A 20 3.60 -6.99 -27.52
CA PRO A 20 3.35 -6.06 -28.61
C PRO A 20 2.68 -4.75 -28.16
N SER A 21 1.79 -4.80 -27.17
CA SER A 21 1.16 -3.62 -26.58
C SER A 21 2.17 -2.74 -25.82
N GLU A 22 3.11 -3.36 -25.09
CA GLU A 22 4.19 -2.65 -24.41
C GLU A 22 5.14 -2.01 -25.42
N GLU A 23 5.50 -2.73 -26.48
CA GLU A 23 6.33 -2.22 -27.59
C GLU A 23 5.67 -1.00 -28.26
N GLN A 24 4.39 -1.11 -28.61
CA GLN A 24 3.62 -0.02 -29.21
C GLN A 24 3.56 1.19 -28.27
N PHE A 25 3.38 0.99 -26.98
CA PHE A 25 3.41 2.06 -25.98
C PHE A 25 4.76 2.80 -25.99
N TYR A 26 5.90 2.07 -25.97
CA TYR A 26 7.22 2.70 -26.01
C TYR A 26 7.43 3.49 -27.30
N HIS A 27 7.04 2.94 -28.44
CA HIS A 27 7.13 3.62 -29.75
C HIS A 27 6.25 4.87 -29.82
N SER A 28 5.00 4.79 -29.36
CA SER A 28 4.07 5.94 -29.38
C SER A 28 4.53 7.12 -28.52
N LYS A 29 5.34 6.84 -27.49
CA LYS A 29 5.92 7.85 -26.59
C LYS A 29 7.34 8.28 -26.99
N GLY A 30 7.91 7.72 -28.06
CA GLY A 30 9.29 7.99 -28.46
C GLY A 30 10.34 7.44 -27.48
N TYR A 31 10.00 6.45 -26.67
CA TYR A 31 10.91 5.86 -25.69
C TYR A 31 11.63 4.64 -26.26
N ASN A 32 12.86 4.43 -25.82
CA ASN A 32 13.58 3.20 -26.11
C ASN A 32 12.97 2.01 -25.36
N LEU A 33 12.98 0.84 -26.00
CA LEU A 33 12.53 -0.40 -25.38
C LEU A 33 13.35 -0.73 -24.11
N PRO A 34 12.72 -1.27 -23.06
CA PRO A 34 13.36 -1.51 -21.78
C PRO A 34 14.52 -2.52 -21.90
N LYS A 35 15.66 -2.18 -21.29
CA LYS A 35 16.83 -3.05 -21.14
C LYS A 35 16.77 -3.91 -19.89
N ARG A 36 15.80 -3.67 -19.00
CA ARG A 36 15.62 -4.30 -17.71
C ARG A 36 14.24 -4.92 -17.57
N CYS A 37 14.17 -6.07 -16.92
CA CYS A 37 12.87 -6.65 -16.55
C CYS A 37 12.09 -5.71 -15.61
N LYS A 38 10.78 -5.90 -15.53
CA LYS A 38 9.90 -5.08 -14.69
C LYS A 38 10.39 -5.00 -13.25
N ALA A 39 10.75 -6.15 -12.64
CA ALA A 39 11.23 -6.22 -11.26
C ALA A 39 12.45 -5.32 -11.01
N CYS A 40 13.44 -5.34 -11.89
CA CYS A 40 14.63 -4.50 -11.77
C CYS A 40 14.33 -3.01 -12.00
N ARG A 41 13.40 -2.70 -12.91
CA ARG A 41 12.94 -1.31 -13.12
C ARG A 41 12.23 -0.76 -11.90
N ASP A 42 11.30 -1.53 -11.33
CA ASP A 42 10.50 -1.13 -10.16
C ASP A 42 11.37 -0.97 -8.91
N ASN A 43 12.32 -1.89 -8.71
CA ASN A 43 13.28 -1.80 -7.61
C ASN A 43 14.17 -0.55 -7.73
N ARG A 44 14.69 -0.26 -8.93
CA ARG A 44 15.53 0.92 -9.19
C ARG A 44 14.77 2.25 -9.01
N ASN A 45 13.48 2.25 -9.34
CA ASN A 45 12.63 3.42 -9.22
C ASN A 45 11.98 3.57 -7.82
N GLY A 46 12.35 2.73 -6.86
CA GLY A 46 11.80 2.76 -5.50
C GLY A 46 10.33 2.37 -5.40
N LYS A 47 9.73 1.84 -6.48
CA LYS A 47 8.30 1.48 -6.51
C LYS A 47 7.91 0.35 -5.56
N ASN A 48 8.89 -0.38 -5.05
CA ASN A 48 8.69 -1.49 -4.12
C ASN A 48 8.71 -1.06 -2.65
N LEU A 49 9.10 0.18 -2.35
CA LEU A 49 9.15 0.72 -1.00
C LEU A 49 8.04 1.72 -0.79
N ILE A 50 7.32 1.57 0.31
CA ILE A 50 6.35 2.58 0.77
C ILE A 50 6.66 3.00 2.20
N THR A 51 6.44 4.27 2.48
CA THR A 51 6.54 4.82 3.82
C THR A 51 5.16 4.99 4.41
N VAL A 52 4.82 4.17 5.40
CA VAL A 52 3.52 4.21 6.08
C VAL A 52 3.67 4.93 7.40
N LYS A 53 2.75 5.86 7.68
CA LYS A 53 2.64 6.52 8.99
C LYS A 53 1.89 5.59 9.92
N GLU A 54 2.54 5.19 11.01
CA GLU A 54 1.95 4.37 12.06
C GLU A 54 1.88 5.19 13.35
N ASN A 55 0.70 5.23 13.96
CA ASN A 55 0.52 5.88 15.24
C ASN A 55 0.88 4.90 16.37
N ARG A 56 1.61 5.37 17.35
CA ARG A 56 1.88 4.61 18.59
C ARG A 56 0.75 4.87 19.59
N PRO A 57 -0.23 3.97 19.73
CA PRO A 57 -1.42 4.21 20.54
C PRO A 57 -1.07 4.46 22.02
N ILE A 58 -0.02 3.83 22.53
CA ILE A 58 0.46 4.01 23.91
C ILE A 58 0.82 5.48 24.16
N LEU A 59 1.58 6.12 23.26
CA LEU A 59 1.99 7.53 23.43
C LEU A 59 0.80 8.49 23.32
N ILE A 60 -0.16 8.17 22.45
CA ILE A 60 -1.41 8.93 22.33
C ILE A 60 -2.20 8.84 23.64
N ASN A 61 -2.36 7.63 24.19
CA ASN A 61 -3.07 7.42 25.46
C ASN A 61 -2.39 8.14 26.63
N ILE A 62 -1.05 8.10 26.72
CA ILE A 62 -0.28 8.85 27.72
C ILE A 62 -0.54 10.36 27.57
N SER A 63 -0.52 10.88 26.35
CA SER A 63 -0.80 12.30 26.10
C SER A 63 -2.20 12.70 26.54
N ILE A 64 -3.22 11.89 26.21
CA ILE A 64 -4.61 12.14 26.63
C ILE A 64 -4.72 12.11 28.16
N THR A 65 -4.10 11.14 28.81
CA THR A 65 -4.12 11.03 30.28
C THR A 65 -3.47 12.25 30.94
N LEU A 66 -2.34 12.73 30.43
CA LEU A 66 -1.68 13.94 30.92
C LEU A 66 -2.56 15.18 30.76
N ILE A 67 -3.24 15.33 29.61
CA ILE A 67 -4.15 16.47 29.36
C ILE A 67 -5.30 16.44 30.37
N VAL A 68 -5.96 15.30 30.55
CA VAL A 68 -7.08 15.14 31.50
C VAL A 68 -6.61 15.42 32.93
N ALA A 69 -5.49 14.84 33.34
CA ALA A 69 -4.93 15.09 34.68
C ALA A 69 -4.62 16.58 34.91
N THR A 70 -4.10 17.28 33.89
CA THR A 70 -3.82 18.72 34.00
C THR A 70 -5.10 19.52 34.17
N ILE A 71 -6.15 19.19 33.38
CA ILE A 71 -7.44 19.89 33.48
C ILE A 71 -8.06 19.68 34.87
N VAL A 72 -8.06 18.45 35.39
CA VAL A 72 -8.56 18.13 36.72
C VAL A 72 -7.76 18.87 37.77
N PHE A 73 -6.44 18.86 37.67
CA PHE A 73 -5.56 19.57 38.62
C PHE A 73 -5.84 21.09 38.63
N VAL A 74 -5.96 21.72 37.46
CA VAL A 74 -6.31 23.15 37.35
C VAL A 74 -7.69 23.44 37.98
N PHE A 75 -8.67 22.56 37.72
CA PHE A 75 -10.03 22.72 38.29
C PHE A 75 -10.02 22.71 39.83
N PHE A 76 -9.26 21.81 40.45
CA PHE A 76 -9.18 21.72 41.94
C PHE A 76 -8.27 22.79 42.53
N THR A 77 -7.33 23.36 41.78
CA THR A 77 -6.38 24.36 42.28
C THR A 77 -6.66 25.77 41.80
N LYS A 78 -7.83 26.03 41.19
CA LYS A 78 -8.18 27.33 40.60
C LYS A 78 -8.04 28.51 41.57
N ASP A 79 -8.37 28.28 42.85
CA ASP A 79 -8.30 29.34 43.91
C ASP A 79 -6.86 29.64 44.36
N THR A 80 -5.94 28.71 44.15
CA THR A 80 -4.50 28.85 44.44
C THR A 80 -3.66 29.25 43.23
N LEU A 81 -4.22 29.18 42.02
CA LEU A 81 -3.52 29.44 40.77
C LEU A 81 -3.04 30.91 40.67
N ASN A 82 -3.78 31.85 41.24
CA ASN A 82 -3.51 33.27 41.08
C ASN A 82 -2.25 33.75 41.84
N ASN A 83 -1.74 32.96 42.82
CA ASN A 83 -0.59 33.39 43.61
C ASN A 83 0.55 32.35 43.71
N ASN A 84 0.44 31.20 43.04
CA ASN A 84 1.42 30.12 43.18
C ASN A 84 2.12 29.81 41.86
N THR A 85 3.29 30.42 41.63
CA THR A 85 4.14 30.21 40.45
C THR A 85 4.48 28.73 40.18
N SER A 86 4.59 27.92 41.25
CA SER A 86 4.89 26.49 41.12
C SER A 86 3.76 25.71 40.40
N VAL A 87 2.51 26.05 40.67
CA VAL A 87 1.33 25.43 40.02
C VAL A 87 1.32 25.77 38.52
N ILE A 88 1.59 27.02 38.18
CA ILE A 88 1.67 27.46 36.78
C ILE A 88 2.79 26.72 36.05
N ILE A 89 3.97 26.59 36.66
CA ILE A 89 5.10 25.86 36.08
C ILE A 89 4.73 24.39 35.84
N CYS A 90 4.09 23.70 36.78
CA CYS A 90 3.66 22.33 36.63
C CYS A 90 2.68 22.14 35.47
N CYS A 91 1.74 23.06 35.27
CA CYS A 91 0.79 23.05 34.15
C CYS A 91 1.50 23.21 32.80
N ILE A 92 2.48 24.12 32.71
CA ILE A 92 3.27 24.36 31.50
C ILE A 92 4.10 23.12 31.17
N VAL A 93 4.78 22.52 32.15
CA VAL A 93 5.59 21.30 31.97
C VAL A 93 4.72 20.13 31.48
N SER A 94 3.55 19.93 32.11
CA SER A 94 2.61 18.89 31.69
C SER A 94 2.10 19.09 30.26
N ALA A 95 1.80 20.34 29.85
CA ALA A 95 1.38 20.66 28.50
C ALA A 95 2.50 20.37 27.46
N ILE A 96 3.74 20.74 27.80
CA ILE A 96 4.91 20.48 26.95
C ILE A 96 5.14 18.97 26.80
N LEU A 97 5.08 18.19 27.89
CA LEU A 97 5.23 16.74 27.87
C LEU A 97 4.14 16.07 27.02
N SER A 98 2.89 16.51 27.16
CA SER A 98 1.78 16.04 26.33
C SER A 98 2.01 16.32 24.84
N LEU A 99 2.46 17.52 24.49
CA LEU A 99 2.77 17.87 23.11
C LEU A 99 3.92 17.03 22.54
N LEU A 100 4.98 16.81 23.32
CA LEU A 100 6.09 15.93 22.95
C LEU A 100 5.60 14.48 22.70
N CYS A 101 4.76 13.93 23.57
CA CYS A 101 4.16 12.62 23.38
C CYS A 101 3.36 12.53 22.08
N LEU A 102 2.61 13.56 21.69
CA LEU A 102 1.88 13.61 20.43
C LEU A 102 2.83 13.66 19.22
N ILE A 103 3.89 14.45 19.30
CA ILE A 103 4.89 14.53 18.20
C ILE A 103 5.58 13.17 18.02
N PHE A 104 6.06 12.56 19.12
CA PHE A 104 6.74 11.26 19.06
C PHE A 104 5.80 10.06 18.86
N SER A 105 4.47 10.27 18.93
CA SER A 105 3.49 9.21 18.64
C SER A 105 3.46 8.83 17.16
N ARG A 106 3.93 9.71 16.27
CA ARG A 106 3.98 9.48 14.83
C ARG A 106 5.29 8.79 14.46
N LYS A 107 5.21 7.56 13.99
CA LYS A 107 6.35 6.82 13.46
C LYS A 107 6.12 6.55 11.97
N THR A 108 7.16 6.73 11.17
CA THR A 108 7.20 6.24 9.81
C THR A 108 7.81 4.86 9.77
N LYS A 109 7.20 3.93 9.03
CA LYS A 109 7.71 2.58 8.80
C LYS A 109 7.84 2.38 7.29
N GLU A 110 9.01 1.98 6.86
CA GLU A 110 9.21 1.53 5.48
C GLU A 110 8.81 0.07 5.38
N ILE A 111 8.01 -0.25 4.37
CA ILE A 111 7.56 -1.61 4.07
C ILE A 111 8.03 -1.94 2.66
N ASP A 112 8.73 -3.08 2.53
CA ASP A 112 9.19 -3.59 1.26
C ASP A 112 8.12 -4.51 0.63
N PHE A 113 7.74 -4.17 -0.59
CA PHE A 113 6.81 -4.92 -1.44
C PHE A 113 7.51 -5.49 -2.68
N SER A 114 8.80 -5.79 -2.61
CA SER A 114 9.58 -6.35 -3.72
C SER A 114 8.98 -7.65 -4.28
N PHE A 115 8.19 -8.38 -3.47
CA PHE A 115 7.45 -9.55 -3.92
C PHE A 115 6.40 -9.22 -5.00
N ASN A 116 5.86 -7.99 -5.06
CA ASN A 116 4.87 -7.59 -6.08
C ASN A 116 5.37 -7.82 -7.52
N SER A 117 6.65 -7.63 -7.75
CA SER A 117 7.28 -7.82 -9.07
C SER A 117 7.74 -9.26 -9.34
N LYS A 118 7.64 -10.17 -8.37
CA LYS A 118 7.99 -11.59 -8.54
C LYS A 118 6.88 -12.41 -9.21
N TYR A 119 5.63 -11.95 -9.09
CA TYR A 119 4.47 -12.63 -9.66
C TYR A 119 4.23 -12.19 -11.11
N LYS A 120 3.59 -13.05 -11.88
CA LYS A 120 3.23 -12.79 -13.28
C LYS A 120 2.35 -11.56 -13.43
N TYR A 121 1.40 -11.41 -12.52
CA TYR A 121 0.52 -10.25 -12.41
C TYR A 121 0.77 -9.57 -11.07
N GLY A 122 1.30 -8.36 -11.10
CA GLY A 122 1.51 -7.51 -9.93
C GLY A 122 0.61 -6.28 -9.99
N PHE A 123 0.49 -5.56 -8.90
CA PHE A 123 -0.04 -4.19 -8.93
C PHE A 123 0.99 -3.25 -9.58
N TYR A 124 0.52 -2.08 -10.03
CA TYR A 124 1.39 -1.11 -10.71
C TYR A 124 2.60 -0.73 -9.86
N ASP A 125 2.41 -0.51 -8.56
CA ASP A 125 3.44 -0.23 -7.57
C ASP A 125 3.04 -0.74 -6.17
N ALA A 126 3.94 -0.57 -5.22
CA ALA A 126 3.74 -0.98 -3.82
C ALA A 126 2.61 -0.20 -3.14
N GLU A 127 2.44 1.09 -3.44
CA GLU A 127 1.40 1.92 -2.87
C GLU A 127 0.02 1.47 -3.32
N SER A 128 -0.13 1.17 -4.60
CA SER A 128 -1.36 0.61 -5.17
C SER A 128 -1.71 -0.73 -4.51
N LEU A 129 -0.76 -1.66 -4.40
CA LEU A 129 -0.98 -2.94 -3.71
C LEU A 129 -1.38 -2.73 -2.25
N TYR A 130 -0.67 -1.87 -1.52
CA TYR A 130 -0.96 -1.60 -0.12
C TYR A 130 -2.36 -0.99 0.06
N THR A 131 -2.73 -0.03 -0.77
CA THR A 131 -4.03 0.64 -0.72
C THR A 131 -5.18 -0.34 -0.97
N HIS A 132 -5.05 -1.18 -2.01
CA HIS A 132 -6.06 -2.19 -2.33
C HIS A 132 -6.15 -3.27 -1.24
N TYR A 133 -5.02 -3.73 -0.71
CA TYR A 133 -5.01 -4.67 0.42
C TYR A 133 -5.67 -4.07 1.67
N LYS A 134 -5.39 -2.81 2.01
CA LYS A 134 -6.04 -2.13 3.15
C LYS A 134 -7.54 -2.03 2.97
N LYS A 135 -8.02 -1.78 1.77
CA LYS A 135 -9.43 -1.63 1.45
C LYS A 135 -10.17 -2.98 1.41
N HIS A 136 -9.60 -3.99 0.76
CA HIS A 136 -10.28 -5.23 0.39
C HIS A 136 -9.70 -6.48 1.05
N GLY A 137 -8.58 -6.40 1.75
CA GLY A 137 -7.90 -7.54 2.36
C GLY A 137 -8.75 -8.28 3.38
N ARG A 138 -9.61 -7.57 4.13
CA ARG A 138 -10.53 -8.18 5.08
C ARG A 138 -11.63 -8.98 4.37
N ASP A 139 -12.22 -8.42 3.33
CA ASP A 139 -13.34 -9.04 2.58
C ASP A 139 -12.84 -10.27 1.81
N THR A 140 -11.61 -10.23 1.31
CA THR A 140 -10.92 -11.37 0.67
C THR A 140 -10.28 -12.33 1.69
N LYS A 141 -10.42 -12.07 3.00
CA LYS A 141 -9.85 -12.87 4.10
C LYS A 141 -8.33 -13.07 3.97
N CYS A 142 -7.60 -12.01 3.62
CA CYS A 142 -6.14 -12.03 3.51
C CYS A 142 -5.49 -11.46 4.77
N LYS A 143 -4.46 -12.15 5.27
CA LYS A 143 -3.70 -11.74 6.45
C LYS A 143 -2.53 -10.82 6.11
N SER A 144 -2.07 -10.82 4.87
CA SER A 144 -0.97 -10.00 4.37
C SER A 144 -1.21 -9.51 2.95
N ALA A 145 -0.49 -8.48 2.54
CA ALA A 145 -0.55 -7.97 1.16
C ALA A 145 0.03 -8.99 0.15
N GLU A 146 0.97 -9.83 0.58
CA GLU A 146 1.48 -10.92 -0.25
C GLU A 146 0.42 -11.99 -0.49
N GLU A 147 -0.29 -12.43 0.57
CA GLU A 147 -1.41 -13.35 0.43
C GLU A 147 -2.52 -12.78 -0.47
N TYR A 148 -2.79 -11.47 -0.35
CA TYR A 148 -3.73 -10.77 -1.20
C TYR A 148 -3.33 -10.83 -2.68
N LEU A 149 -2.05 -10.61 -2.98
CA LEU A 149 -1.51 -10.72 -4.33
C LEU A 149 -1.55 -12.15 -4.86
N ILE A 150 -1.21 -13.16 -4.03
CA ILE A 150 -1.28 -14.57 -4.39
C ILE A 150 -2.72 -14.97 -4.76
N LYS A 151 -3.70 -14.59 -3.93
CA LYS A 151 -5.11 -14.90 -4.22
C LYS A 151 -5.59 -14.25 -5.51
N ALA A 152 -5.22 -12.99 -5.75
CA ALA A 152 -5.54 -12.33 -7.01
C ALA A 152 -4.97 -13.07 -8.23
N ASN A 153 -3.71 -13.54 -8.15
CA ASN A 153 -3.13 -14.37 -9.21
C ASN A 153 -3.84 -15.70 -9.37
N ASN A 154 -4.24 -16.35 -8.27
CA ASN A 154 -5.00 -17.61 -8.31
C ASN A 154 -6.36 -17.45 -9.03
N VAL A 155 -7.04 -16.31 -8.86
CA VAL A 155 -8.28 -15.99 -9.59
C VAL A 155 -8.00 -15.89 -11.09
N ILE A 156 -6.94 -15.18 -11.49
CA ILE A 156 -6.57 -14.98 -12.89
C ILE A 156 -6.19 -16.31 -13.57
N GLU A 157 -5.49 -17.19 -12.84
CA GLU A 157 -5.01 -18.48 -13.36
C GLU A 157 -6.04 -19.60 -13.23
N ASN A 158 -7.18 -19.35 -12.59
CA ASN A 158 -8.24 -20.33 -12.41
C ASN A 158 -8.95 -20.63 -13.73
N ARG A 159 -8.91 -21.90 -14.16
CA ARG A 159 -9.57 -22.35 -15.40
C ARG A 159 -11.10 -22.20 -15.39
N ASN A 160 -11.70 -22.14 -14.21
CA ASN A 160 -13.16 -21.97 -14.04
C ASN A 160 -13.55 -20.49 -13.88
N ALA A 161 -12.60 -19.56 -13.91
CA ALA A 161 -12.92 -18.14 -13.87
C ALA A 161 -13.57 -17.72 -15.20
N ILE A 162 -14.71 -17.06 -15.09
CA ILE A 162 -15.32 -16.36 -16.22
C ILE A 162 -14.46 -15.14 -16.48
N HIS A 163 -14.09 -14.88 -17.74
CA HIS A 163 -13.35 -13.70 -18.10
C HIS A 163 -14.00 -12.94 -19.24
N LYS A 164 -13.93 -11.62 -19.17
CA LYS A 164 -14.50 -10.71 -20.18
C LYS A 164 -13.58 -9.49 -20.35
N GLN A 165 -13.41 -9.07 -21.57
CA GLN A 165 -12.73 -7.81 -21.87
C GLN A 165 -13.67 -6.63 -21.59
N THR A 166 -13.14 -5.59 -20.94
CA THR A 166 -13.86 -4.35 -20.66
C THR A 166 -13.70 -3.35 -21.80
N VAL A 167 -14.42 -2.23 -21.73
CA VAL A 167 -14.34 -1.15 -22.73
C VAL A 167 -12.94 -0.52 -22.78
N ASP A 168 -12.19 -0.55 -21.67
CA ASP A 168 -10.83 0.01 -21.57
C ASP A 168 -9.73 -1.01 -21.90
N ASP A 169 -10.07 -2.09 -22.61
CA ASP A 169 -9.18 -3.22 -22.93
C ASP A 169 -8.63 -3.97 -21.71
N ASP A 170 -9.07 -3.67 -20.51
CA ASP A 170 -8.75 -4.45 -19.32
C ASP A 170 -9.49 -5.81 -19.38
N THR A 171 -8.92 -6.85 -18.78
CA THR A 171 -9.58 -8.16 -18.66
C THR A 171 -10.09 -8.35 -17.24
N ALA A 172 -11.39 -8.56 -17.10
CA ALA A 172 -12.03 -8.89 -15.84
C ALA A 172 -12.14 -10.41 -15.68
N TYR A 173 -11.79 -10.94 -14.51
CA TYR A 173 -11.89 -12.34 -14.11
C TYR A 173 -12.83 -12.45 -12.93
N TYR A 174 -13.72 -13.46 -12.96
CA TYR A 174 -14.72 -13.67 -11.93
C TYR A 174 -14.91 -15.15 -11.60
N ILE A 175 -14.92 -15.48 -10.32
CA ILE A 175 -15.22 -16.84 -9.83
C ILE A 175 -16.58 -16.84 -9.14
N VAL A 176 -17.61 -17.38 -9.82
CA VAL A 176 -19.00 -17.38 -9.34
C VAL A 176 -19.15 -17.96 -7.92
N PRO A 177 -18.61 -19.15 -7.56
CA PRO A 177 -18.83 -19.72 -6.24
C PRO A 177 -18.25 -18.92 -5.07
N THR A 178 -17.20 -18.14 -5.31
CA THR A 178 -16.50 -17.39 -4.26
C THR A 178 -16.78 -15.89 -4.29
N GLY A 179 -17.37 -15.39 -5.38
CA GLY A 179 -17.58 -13.96 -5.61
C GLY A 179 -16.29 -13.18 -5.84
N GLU A 180 -15.15 -13.85 -6.07
CA GLU A 180 -13.86 -13.18 -6.26
C GLU A 180 -13.77 -12.57 -7.66
N PHE A 181 -13.34 -11.32 -7.71
CA PHE A 181 -13.28 -10.51 -8.91
C PHE A 181 -11.92 -9.80 -9.03
N VAL A 182 -11.28 -9.94 -10.18
CA VAL A 182 -9.98 -9.29 -10.48
C VAL A 182 -10.07 -8.60 -11.83
N VAL A 183 -9.51 -7.41 -11.94
CA VAL A 183 -9.33 -6.70 -13.21
C VAL A 183 -7.84 -6.54 -13.48
N VAL A 184 -7.44 -6.88 -14.71
CA VAL A 184 -6.05 -6.84 -15.17
C VAL A 184 -5.94 -5.97 -16.40
N SER A 185 -4.99 -5.04 -16.39
CA SER A 185 -4.69 -4.20 -17.55
C SER A 185 -3.99 -4.98 -18.69
N PRO A 186 -4.00 -4.48 -19.92
CA PRO A 186 -3.24 -5.05 -21.03
C PRO A 186 -1.74 -5.20 -20.74
N ALA A 187 -1.19 -4.30 -19.93
CA ALA A 187 0.21 -4.33 -19.45
C ALA A 187 0.46 -5.33 -18.29
N LYS A 188 -0.50 -6.23 -18.00
CA LYS A 188 -0.45 -7.25 -16.95
C LYS A 188 -0.35 -6.72 -15.51
N TYR A 189 -0.84 -5.51 -15.25
CA TYR A 189 -1.02 -5.00 -13.90
C TYR A 189 -2.41 -5.27 -13.39
N ILE A 190 -2.52 -5.74 -12.14
CA ILE A 190 -3.78 -5.85 -11.44
C ILE A 190 -4.27 -4.44 -11.11
N ARG A 191 -5.48 -4.10 -11.61
CA ARG A 191 -6.16 -2.84 -11.30
C ARG A 191 -6.85 -2.91 -9.96
N THR A 192 -7.55 -4.04 -9.72
CA THR A 192 -8.30 -4.28 -8.50
C THR A 192 -8.50 -5.77 -8.27
N TYR A 193 -8.61 -6.16 -7.00
CA TYR A 193 -9.07 -7.46 -6.56
C TYR A 193 -9.98 -7.26 -5.35
N TYR A 194 -11.16 -7.84 -5.40
CA TYR A 194 -12.11 -7.79 -4.29
C TYR A 194 -13.08 -8.96 -4.36
N ARG A 195 -13.91 -9.08 -3.34
CA ARG A 195 -14.99 -10.06 -3.30
C ARG A 195 -16.32 -9.32 -3.35
N THR A 196 -17.21 -9.78 -4.24
CA THR A 196 -18.59 -9.32 -4.29
C THR A 196 -19.40 -10.22 -3.37
N ASP A 197 -20.12 -9.63 -2.40
CA ASP A 197 -21.14 -10.35 -1.68
C ASP A 197 -22.40 -10.33 -2.57
N TYR A 198 -22.93 -11.54 -2.84
CA TYR A 198 -24.24 -11.71 -3.46
C TYR A 198 -25.31 -11.77 -2.40
#